data_aab8f062eb214cc82f5b15ac08a868c0
#
_entry.id   aab8f062eb214cc82f5b15ac08a868c0
#
_cell.length_a   1.000
_cell.length_b   1.000
_cell.length_c   1.000
_cell.angle_alpha   90.00
_cell.angle_beta   90.00
_cell.angle_gamma   90.00
#
_symmetry.space_group_name_H-M   'P 1'
#
loop_
_entity.id
_entity.type
_entity.pdbx_description
1 polymer ?
#
loop_
_entity_poly.entity_id
_entity_poly.type
_entity_poly.pdbx_seq_one_letter_code
_entity_poly.pdbx_strand_id
1 'polypeptide(L)'
;MNAISSALHFRPDYAAKPGDHLQEHLGHRGISARELARRCGRSAKLITEIILGKAPIEPETALQLERVLEVDASIWLGLEARYQLHLAREAENAELAKHEAWAKSFPVQALHNRDWLSTRSGGANLVREILGFFGVASIDAYKARLNDLLAVDCRTSPTYLSHIESLAAWLRVGELKAAEIKAEDYDREAFIQALKAIRPLTLVSIEEAIPKIQDFCASAGVAFVLEQSLGKNAASGISRWLTPRRALIQQSGRYLRDDHFWFTFFHECAHLLLHSRKAVFIDVLKGKGSATTEQEGEANDWAADFLIPATAMRKFLRRFEKTEEEIEDFAEEVGVAPGIVVGQLQHRRVIGYHQMNHLRQKFVWIDDGG
;
A
#
# COMPACT_ATOMS: atom_id res chain seq x y z
N MET A 1 14.22 -6.59 -2.03
CA MET A 1 14.11 -8.06 -2.19
C MET A 1 14.26 -8.72 -0.83
N ASN A 2 13.20 -8.80 -0.09
CA ASN A 2 13.08 -9.79 0.97
C ASN A 2 11.89 -10.67 0.56
N ALA A 3 12.16 -11.60 -0.35
CA ALA A 3 11.37 -12.80 -0.43
C ALA A 3 11.41 -13.39 0.99
N ILE A 4 10.31 -13.25 1.74
CA ILE A 4 10.02 -14.15 2.83
C ILE A 4 10.10 -15.50 2.13
N SER A 5 11.25 -16.17 2.35
CA SER A 5 11.47 -17.54 1.95
C SER A 5 10.26 -18.31 2.47
N SER A 6 9.26 -18.46 1.64
CA SER A 6 8.25 -19.48 1.81
C SER A 6 9.02 -20.78 1.60
N ALA A 7 9.75 -21.22 2.64
CA ALA A 7 10.07 -22.61 2.75
C ALA A 7 8.75 -23.30 2.43
N LEU A 8 8.73 -24.03 1.31
CA LEU A 8 7.62 -24.89 0.89
C LEU A 8 7.43 -25.93 2.01
N HIS A 9 6.83 -25.49 3.12
CA HIS A 9 6.32 -26.40 4.10
C HIS A 9 5.18 -27.11 3.39
N PHE A 10 5.44 -28.34 2.98
CA PHE A 10 4.38 -29.24 2.56
C PHE A 10 3.30 -29.19 3.64
N ARG A 11 2.20 -28.53 3.34
CA ARG A 11 1.00 -28.46 4.18
C ARG A 11 -0.02 -29.37 3.53
N PRO A 12 -0.16 -30.62 4.02
CA PRO A 12 -1.20 -31.49 3.52
C PRO A 12 -2.55 -30.78 3.68
N ASP A 13 -3.41 -30.89 2.71
CA ASP A 13 -4.78 -30.37 2.68
C ASP A 13 -5.74 -31.20 3.55
N TYR A 14 -5.22 -32.19 4.25
CA TYR A 14 -5.94 -33.03 5.19
C TYR A 14 -5.28 -33.04 6.56
N ALA A 15 -6.07 -33.22 7.59
CA ALA A 15 -5.60 -33.50 8.94
C ALA A 15 -6.32 -34.75 9.46
N ALA A 16 -5.53 -35.75 9.86
CA ALA A 16 -6.10 -36.93 10.50
C ALA A 16 -6.73 -36.49 11.84
N LYS A 17 -7.90 -37.05 12.14
CA LYS A 17 -8.54 -36.82 13.45
C LYS A 17 -7.70 -37.45 14.54
N PRO A 18 -7.47 -36.78 15.67
CA PRO A 18 -6.81 -37.41 16.81
C PRO A 18 -7.47 -38.72 17.26
N GLY A 19 -8.82 -38.78 17.10
CA GLY A 19 -9.61 -39.97 17.34
C GLY A 19 -9.29 -41.16 16.48
N ASP A 20 -8.89 -40.97 15.22
CA ASP A 20 -8.47 -42.07 14.31
C ASP A 20 -7.20 -42.73 14.86
N HIS A 21 -6.19 -41.93 15.24
CA HIS A 21 -4.98 -42.42 15.88
C HIS A 21 -5.28 -43.10 17.22
N LEU A 22 -6.20 -42.53 18.03
CA LEU A 22 -6.61 -43.18 19.26
C LEU A 22 -7.23 -44.56 18.99
N GLN A 23 -8.07 -44.68 17.97
CA GLN A 23 -8.70 -45.95 17.60
C GLN A 23 -7.66 -46.97 17.12
N GLU A 24 -6.68 -46.57 16.36
CA GLU A 24 -5.56 -47.42 15.96
C GLU A 24 -4.79 -47.98 17.17
N HIS A 25 -4.42 -47.13 18.12
CA HIS A 25 -3.74 -47.53 19.35
C HIS A 25 -4.58 -48.51 20.20
N LEU A 26 -5.90 -48.26 20.27
CA LEU A 26 -6.81 -49.20 20.94
C LEU A 26 -6.88 -50.56 20.23
N GLY A 27 -6.90 -50.58 18.91
CA GLY A 27 -6.90 -51.79 18.11
C GLY A 27 -5.65 -52.63 18.33
N HIS A 28 -4.46 -51.98 18.30
CA HIS A 28 -3.18 -52.63 18.52
C HIS A 28 -3.04 -53.22 19.92
N ARG A 29 -3.64 -52.62 20.95
CA ARG A 29 -3.60 -53.08 22.32
C ARG A 29 -4.75 -54.00 22.73
N GLY A 30 -5.71 -54.22 21.84
CA GLY A 30 -6.88 -55.09 22.09
C GLY A 30 -7.79 -54.55 23.21
N ILE A 31 -7.85 -53.21 23.46
CA ILE A 31 -8.69 -52.62 24.48
C ILE A 31 -9.84 -51.81 23.85
N SER A 32 -11.00 -51.90 24.48
CA SER A 32 -12.16 -51.13 23.99
C SER A 32 -12.14 -49.68 24.50
N ALA A 33 -12.86 -48.77 23.79
CA ALA A 33 -13.04 -47.40 24.23
C ALA A 33 -13.61 -47.30 25.67
N ARG A 34 -14.50 -48.23 26.05
CA ARG A 34 -15.06 -48.30 27.38
C ARG A 34 -13.99 -48.67 28.44
N GLU A 35 -13.12 -49.60 28.08
CA GLU A 35 -12.00 -49.98 28.96
C GLU A 35 -10.99 -48.85 29.11
N LEU A 36 -10.65 -48.16 27.99
CA LEU A 36 -9.82 -46.97 28.04
C LEU A 36 -10.44 -45.89 28.95
N ALA A 37 -11.72 -45.61 28.82
CA ALA A 37 -12.44 -44.64 29.65
C ALA A 37 -12.29 -44.98 31.15
N ARG A 38 -12.49 -46.24 31.49
CA ARG A 38 -12.31 -46.73 32.85
C ARG A 38 -10.88 -46.50 33.38
N ARG A 39 -9.86 -46.84 32.59
CA ARG A 39 -8.43 -46.67 32.96
C ARG A 39 -8.02 -45.22 33.07
N CYS A 40 -8.57 -44.32 32.23
CA CYS A 40 -8.34 -42.89 32.29
C CYS A 40 -9.17 -42.16 33.37
N GLY A 41 -10.13 -42.82 34.02
CA GLY A 41 -11.07 -42.15 34.92
C GLY A 41 -12.00 -41.15 34.21
N ARG A 42 -12.33 -41.44 32.97
CA ARG A 42 -13.23 -40.59 32.12
C ARG A 42 -14.50 -41.32 31.78
N SER A 43 -15.53 -40.58 31.31
CA SER A 43 -16.76 -41.20 30.83
C SER A 43 -16.54 -41.90 29.51
N ALA A 44 -17.21 -43.03 29.29
CA ALA A 44 -17.20 -43.71 28.00
C ALA A 44 -17.77 -42.84 26.87
N LYS A 45 -18.67 -41.92 27.20
CA LYS A 45 -19.19 -40.93 26.26
C LYS A 45 -18.10 -40.02 25.74
N LEU A 46 -17.27 -39.44 26.63
CA LEU A 46 -16.16 -38.54 26.23
C LEU A 46 -15.17 -39.24 25.32
N ILE A 47 -14.73 -40.46 25.66
CA ILE A 47 -13.78 -41.20 24.82
C ILE A 47 -14.38 -41.49 23.45
N THR A 48 -15.67 -41.85 23.38
CA THR A 48 -16.37 -42.05 22.09
C THR A 48 -16.46 -40.76 21.30
N GLU A 49 -16.77 -39.64 21.93
CA GLU A 49 -16.84 -38.33 21.28
C GLU A 49 -15.46 -37.88 20.73
N ILE A 50 -14.37 -38.15 21.47
CA ILE A 50 -12.99 -37.92 20.99
C ILE A 50 -12.70 -38.78 19.75
N ILE A 51 -13.01 -40.07 19.79
CA ILE A 51 -12.81 -40.98 18.64
C ILE A 51 -13.58 -40.48 17.42
N LEU A 52 -14.80 -39.98 17.60
CA LEU A 52 -15.63 -39.43 16.54
C LEU A 52 -15.23 -38.01 16.07
N GLY A 53 -14.27 -37.37 16.75
CA GLY A 53 -13.89 -35.98 16.49
C GLY A 53 -14.92 -34.95 16.93
N LYS A 54 -15.83 -35.32 17.84
CA LYS A 54 -16.88 -34.44 18.38
C LYS A 54 -16.47 -33.72 19.67
N ALA A 55 -15.46 -34.21 20.35
CA ALA A 55 -14.86 -33.59 21.51
C ALA A 55 -13.34 -33.50 21.34
N PRO A 56 -12.70 -32.40 21.74
CA PRO A 56 -11.25 -32.25 21.67
C PRO A 56 -10.54 -33.08 22.74
N ILE A 57 -9.26 -33.38 22.50
CA ILE A 57 -8.36 -33.92 23.51
C ILE A 57 -7.78 -32.75 24.31
N GLU A 58 -8.36 -32.54 25.51
CA GLU A 58 -7.88 -31.52 26.45
C GLU A 58 -6.57 -31.98 27.17
N PRO A 59 -5.73 -31.05 27.68
CA PRO A 59 -4.45 -31.38 28.31
C PRO A 59 -4.52 -32.44 29.41
N GLU A 60 -5.56 -32.41 30.27
CA GLU A 60 -5.77 -33.41 31.28
C GLU A 60 -6.02 -34.80 30.69
N THR A 61 -6.80 -34.86 29.60
CA THR A 61 -7.07 -36.14 28.92
C THR A 61 -5.83 -36.64 28.21
N ALA A 62 -5.03 -35.78 27.62
CA ALA A 62 -3.75 -36.14 26.98
C ALA A 62 -2.79 -36.79 28.00
N LEU A 63 -2.64 -36.22 29.20
CA LEU A 63 -1.83 -36.78 30.27
C LEU A 63 -2.36 -38.15 30.75
N GLN A 64 -3.65 -38.38 30.70
CA GLN A 64 -4.25 -39.68 31.05
C GLN A 64 -4.00 -40.71 29.96
N LEU A 65 -4.13 -40.30 28.70
CA LEU A 65 -3.82 -41.13 27.53
C LEU A 65 -2.33 -41.54 27.54
N GLU A 66 -1.42 -40.59 27.86
CA GLU A 66 0.01 -40.88 28.02
C GLU A 66 0.26 -42.00 29.03
N ARG A 67 -0.33 -41.93 30.22
CA ARG A 67 -0.14 -42.94 31.25
C ARG A 67 -0.68 -44.31 30.86
N VAL A 68 -1.76 -44.37 30.08
CA VAL A 68 -2.43 -45.61 29.71
C VAL A 68 -1.92 -46.21 28.41
N LEU A 69 -1.58 -45.34 27.46
CA LEU A 69 -1.17 -45.74 26.10
C LEU A 69 0.34 -45.58 25.84
N GLU A 70 1.10 -45.01 26.83
CA GLU A 70 2.55 -44.76 26.69
C GLU A 70 2.92 -43.95 25.44
N VAL A 71 2.05 -43.01 25.06
CA VAL A 71 2.25 -42.05 24.00
C VAL A 71 2.24 -40.67 24.62
N ASP A 72 3.33 -39.93 24.42
CA ASP A 72 3.55 -38.62 25.06
C ASP A 72 2.35 -37.67 24.82
N ALA A 73 1.95 -36.99 25.89
CA ALA A 73 0.80 -36.08 25.87
C ALA A 73 0.93 -34.95 24.82
N SER A 74 2.17 -34.52 24.53
CA SER A 74 2.44 -33.50 23.51
C SER A 74 2.08 -33.97 22.10
N ILE A 75 2.16 -35.27 21.82
CA ILE A 75 1.75 -35.86 20.53
C ILE A 75 0.24 -35.72 20.37
N TRP A 76 -0.53 -36.09 21.38
CA TRP A 76 -1.99 -35.96 21.38
C TRP A 76 -2.44 -34.52 21.18
N LEU A 77 -1.84 -33.59 21.94
CA LEU A 77 -2.15 -32.17 21.81
C LEU A 77 -1.71 -31.59 20.47
N GLY A 78 -0.59 -32.05 19.92
CA GLY A 78 -0.11 -31.65 18.59
C GLY A 78 -1.05 -32.10 17.48
N LEU A 79 -1.59 -33.34 17.55
CA LEU A 79 -2.60 -33.85 16.63
C LEU A 79 -3.90 -33.02 16.73
N GLU A 80 -4.36 -32.76 17.95
CA GLU A 80 -5.58 -31.97 18.20
C GLU A 80 -5.44 -30.55 17.65
N ALA A 81 -4.35 -29.86 17.97
CA ALA A 81 -4.12 -28.50 17.48
C ALA A 81 -4.10 -28.40 15.95
N ARG A 82 -3.48 -29.39 15.27
CA ARG A 82 -3.47 -29.46 13.80
C ARG A 82 -4.85 -29.70 13.23
N TYR A 83 -5.63 -30.60 13.84
CA TYR A 83 -6.98 -30.92 13.41
C TYR A 83 -7.91 -29.72 13.58
N GLN A 84 -7.89 -29.04 14.72
CA GLN A 84 -8.69 -27.85 14.97
C GLN A 84 -8.34 -26.70 14.01
N LEU A 85 -7.04 -26.51 13.75
CA LEU A 85 -6.58 -25.50 12.78
C LEU A 85 -7.05 -25.83 11.35
N HIS A 86 -7.07 -27.10 10.98
CA HIS A 86 -7.60 -27.53 9.69
C HIS A 86 -9.11 -27.22 9.56
N LEU A 87 -9.90 -27.59 10.56
CA LEU A 87 -11.34 -27.27 10.58
C LEU A 87 -11.62 -25.77 10.52
N ALA A 88 -10.85 -24.98 11.28
CA ALA A 88 -10.96 -23.52 11.27
C ALA A 88 -10.65 -22.93 9.88
N ARG A 89 -9.63 -23.46 9.19
CA ARG A 89 -9.28 -23.04 7.82
C ARG A 89 -10.34 -23.43 6.81
N GLU A 90 -10.95 -24.60 6.92
CA GLU A 90 -12.06 -25.01 6.05
C GLU A 90 -13.26 -24.10 6.22
N ALA A 91 -13.62 -23.80 7.47
CA ALA A 91 -14.70 -22.87 7.78
C ALA A 91 -14.40 -21.45 7.25
N GLU A 92 -13.17 -20.97 7.45
CA GLU A 92 -12.70 -19.69 6.91
C GLU A 92 -12.76 -19.68 5.37
N ASN A 93 -12.29 -20.74 4.71
CA ASN A 93 -12.34 -20.86 3.25
C ASN A 93 -13.78 -20.73 2.71
N ALA A 94 -14.72 -21.42 3.35
CA ALA A 94 -16.11 -21.35 2.96
C ALA A 94 -16.70 -19.95 3.13
N GLU A 95 -16.29 -19.22 4.16
CA GLU A 95 -16.74 -17.85 4.42
C GLU A 95 -16.08 -16.87 3.44
N LEU A 96 -14.75 -16.92 3.29
CA LEU A 96 -14.02 -16.03 2.38
C LEU A 96 -14.47 -16.20 0.92
N ALA A 97 -14.78 -17.40 0.48
CA ALA A 97 -15.24 -17.63 -0.90
C ALA A 97 -16.50 -16.82 -1.27
N LYS A 98 -17.35 -16.48 -0.31
CA LYS A 98 -18.55 -15.63 -0.52
C LYS A 98 -18.18 -14.19 -0.91
N HIS A 99 -16.94 -13.77 -0.64
CA HIS A 99 -16.44 -12.41 -0.85
C HIS A 99 -15.54 -12.25 -2.08
N GLU A 100 -15.52 -13.24 -2.96
CA GLU A 100 -14.69 -13.19 -4.17
C GLU A 100 -14.97 -11.96 -5.04
N ALA A 101 -16.26 -11.57 -5.16
CA ALA A 101 -16.65 -10.38 -5.93
C ALA A 101 -16.01 -9.09 -5.38
N TRP A 102 -15.89 -8.96 -4.05
CA TRP A 102 -15.19 -7.86 -3.42
C TRP A 102 -13.68 -7.90 -3.76
N ALA A 103 -13.04 -9.05 -3.69
CA ALA A 103 -11.62 -9.16 -4.02
C ALA A 103 -11.34 -8.84 -5.50
N LYS A 104 -12.26 -9.20 -6.41
CA LYS A 104 -12.17 -8.88 -7.84
C LYS A 104 -12.41 -7.41 -8.17
N SER A 105 -12.92 -6.59 -7.26
CA SER A 105 -13.04 -5.14 -7.46
C SER A 105 -11.68 -4.43 -7.44
N PHE A 106 -10.67 -5.04 -6.87
CA PHE A 106 -9.29 -4.54 -6.88
C PHE A 106 -8.63 -4.75 -8.25
N PRO A 107 -7.58 -3.99 -8.59
CA PRO A 107 -6.83 -4.15 -9.83
C PRO A 107 -5.90 -5.39 -9.77
N VAL A 108 -6.51 -6.58 -9.59
CA VAL A 108 -5.82 -7.85 -9.33
C VAL A 108 -4.71 -8.14 -10.34
N GLN A 109 -5.01 -7.97 -11.65
CA GLN A 109 -4.02 -8.22 -12.69
C GLN A 109 -2.82 -7.29 -12.60
N ALA A 110 -3.04 -6.01 -12.29
CA ALA A 110 -1.94 -5.05 -12.13
C ALA A 110 -1.10 -5.34 -10.89
N LEU A 111 -1.73 -5.81 -9.81
CA LEU A 111 -1.03 -6.24 -8.59
C LEU A 111 -0.21 -7.51 -8.84
N HIS A 112 -0.73 -8.45 -9.62
CA HIS A 112 0.01 -9.64 -10.05
C HIS A 112 1.23 -9.32 -10.90
N ASN A 113 1.06 -8.47 -11.91
CA ASN A 113 2.14 -8.09 -12.82
C ASN A 113 3.31 -7.38 -12.11
N ARG A 114 3.09 -6.94 -10.88
CA ARG A 114 4.10 -6.27 -10.03
C ARG A 114 4.47 -7.09 -8.79
N ASP A 115 4.19 -8.39 -8.79
CA ASP A 115 4.51 -9.34 -7.73
C ASP A 115 3.96 -9.01 -6.33
N TRP A 116 2.90 -8.16 -6.27
CA TRP A 116 2.21 -7.88 -5.02
C TRP A 116 1.23 -8.97 -4.59
N LEU A 117 0.76 -9.76 -5.54
CA LEU A 117 -0.06 -10.94 -5.31
C LEU A 117 0.58 -12.14 -6.00
N SER A 118 0.54 -13.30 -5.37
CA SER A 118 1.13 -14.55 -5.87
C SER A 118 0.11 -15.50 -6.47
N THR A 119 -1.11 -15.54 -5.92
CA THR A 119 -2.13 -16.47 -6.37
C THR A 119 -2.80 -16.05 -7.68
N ARG A 120 -2.85 -16.94 -8.63
CA ARG A 120 -3.64 -16.77 -9.85
C ARG A 120 -5.03 -17.39 -9.75
N SER A 121 -5.32 -18.08 -8.64
CA SER A 121 -6.62 -18.68 -8.38
C SER A 121 -7.58 -17.64 -7.76
N GLY A 122 -8.89 -17.75 -8.05
CA GLY A 122 -9.94 -16.96 -7.45
C GLY A 122 -10.39 -17.50 -6.07
N GLY A 123 -11.63 -17.20 -5.71
CA GLY A 123 -12.28 -17.70 -4.51
C GLY A 123 -11.63 -17.21 -3.21
N ALA A 124 -11.63 -18.07 -2.19
CA ALA A 124 -11.11 -17.77 -0.86
C ALA A 124 -9.63 -17.33 -0.87
N ASN A 125 -8.82 -17.92 -1.75
CA ASN A 125 -7.39 -17.62 -1.81
C ASN A 125 -7.13 -16.17 -2.23
N LEU A 126 -7.86 -15.69 -3.24
CA LEU A 126 -7.75 -14.29 -3.66
C LEU A 126 -8.16 -13.33 -2.54
N VAL A 127 -9.27 -13.63 -1.86
CA VAL A 127 -9.75 -12.81 -0.73
C VAL A 127 -8.70 -12.76 0.37
N ARG A 128 -8.12 -13.91 0.73
CA ARG A 128 -7.06 -14.00 1.76
C ARG A 128 -5.82 -13.21 1.37
N GLU A 129 -5.39 -13.29 0.12
CA GLU A 129 -4.24 -12.52 -0.36
C GLU A 129 -4.49 -11.02 -0.34
N ILE A 130 -5.66 -10.56 -0.76
CA ILE A 130 -6.03 -9.13 -0.67
C ILE A 130 -6.05 -8.66 0.79
N LEU A 131 -6.63 -9.43 1.72
CA LEU A 131 -6.59 -9.10 3.15
C LEU A 131 -5.15 -9.04 3.67
N GLY A 132 -4.31 -10.01 3.30
CA GLY A 132 -2.88 -10.03 3.65
C GLY A 132 -2.11 -8.86 3.05
N PHE A 133 -2.35 -8.51 1.79
CA PHE A 133 -1.76 -7.35 1.14
C PHE A 133 -2.06 -6.05 1.91
N PHE A 134 -3.31 -5.87 2.39
CA PHE A 134 -3.66 -4.72 3.22
C PHE A 134 -3.24 -4.85 4.69
N GLY A 135 -2.79 -6.03 5.13
CA GLY A 135 -2.41 -6.29 6.52
C GLY A 135 -3.59 -6.19 7.48
N VAL A 136 -4.75 -6.72 7.07
CA VAL A 136 -5.99 -6.72 7.86
C VAL A 136 -6.57 -8.13 8.00
N ALA A 137 -7.27 -8.38 9.08
CA ALA A 137 -7.82 -9.71 9.40
C ALA A 137 -9.21 -9.95 8.76
N SER A 138 -9.93 -8.91 8.33
CA SER A 138 -11.27 -9.02 7.80
C SER A 138 -11.60 -7.87 6.84
N ILE A 139 -12.65 -8.05 6.03
CA ILE A 139 -13.18 -7.01 5.15
C ILE A 139 -13.69 -5.81 5.94
N ASP A 140 -14.25 -6.02 7.11
CA ASP A 140 -14.71 -4.90 7.95
C ASP A 140 -13.55 -4.11 8.54
N ALA A 141 -12.46 -4.78 8.91
CA ALA A 141 -11.21 -4.10 9.29
C ALA A 141 -10.62 -3.31 8.11
N TYR A 142 -10.67 -3.85 6.88
CA TYR A 142 -10.29 -3.12 5.67
C TYR A 142 -11.14 -1.85 5.48
N LYS A 143 -12.46 -1.97 5.57
CA LYS A 143 -13.37 -0.82 5.42
C LYS A 143 -13.12 0.25 6.47
N ALA A 144 -12.93 -0.14 7.73
CA ALA A 144 -12.61 0.78 8.82
C ALA A 144 -11.30 1.54 8.52
N ARG A 145 -10.23 0.83 8.16
CA ARG A 145 -8.94 1.43 7.79
C ARG A 145 -9.05 2.37 6.59
N LEU A 146 -9.84 1.97 5.57
CA LEU A 146 -10.08 2.81 4.40
C LEU A 146 -10.84 4.08 4.78
N ASN A 147 -11.87 3.97 5.60
CA ASN A 147 -12.62 5.12 6.09
C ASN A 147 -11.75 6.07 6.90
N ASP A 148 -10.88 5.56 7.77
CA ASP A 148 -9.93 6.38 8.52
C ASP A 148 -8.97 7.14 7.58
N LEU A 149 -8.48 6.47 6.54
CA LEU A 149 -7.61 7.06 5.54
C LEU A 149 -8.32 8.16 4.73
N LEU A 150 -9.60 7.96 4.41
CA LEU A 150 -10.40 8.87 3.59
C LEU A 150 -11.13 9.95 4.41
N ALA A 151 -11.33 9.73 5.72
CA ALA A 151 -12.13 10.61 6.56
C ALA A 151 -11.54 12.00 6.75
N VAL A 152 -10.25 12.16 6.50
CA VAL A 152 -9.53 13.38 6.83
C VAL A 152 -9.77 14.49 5.80
N ASP A 153 -9.89 14.23 4.48
CA ASP A 153 -10.26 15.30 3.50
C ASP A 153 -10.73 14.80 2.12
N CYS A 154 -10.97 13.48 1.93
CA CYS A 154 -11.40 12.93 0.62
C CYS A 154 -12.90 13.12 0.31
N ARG A 155 -13.54 14.16 0.80
CA ARG A 155 -15.01 14.29 0.74
C ARG A 155 -15.63 14.63 -0.61
N THR A 156 -14.87 14.81 -1.70
CA THR A 156 -15.43 15.70 -2.71
C THR A 156 -15.40 15.32 -4.19
N SER A 157 -14.91 14.16 -4.61
CA SER A 157 -15.05 13.84 -6.02
C SER A 157 -15.75 12.50 -6.27
N PRO A 158 -16.90 12.49 -7.00
CA PRO A 158 -17.56 11.25 -7.43
C PRO A 158 -16.65 10.31 -8.21
N THR A 159 -15.60 10.85 -8.85
CA THR A 159 -14.60 10.09 -9.62
C THR A 159 -13.73 9.19 -8.73
N TYR A 160 -13.53 9.54 -7.45
CA TYR A 160 -12.82 8.69 -6.50
C TYR A 160 -13.63 7.46 -6.11
N LEU A 161 -14.92 7.66 -5.87
CA LEU A 161 -15.80 6.59 -5.41
C LEU A 161 -15.97 5.49 -6.46
N SER A 162 -15.76 5.80 -7.74
CA SER A 162 -15.89 4.82 -8.83
C SER A 162 -14.71 3.86 -8.95
N HIS A 163 -13.55 4.18 -8.35
CA HIS A 163 -12.32 3.37 -8.43
C HIS A 163 -11.54 3.36 -7.13
N ILE A 164 -12.27 3.33 -6.00
CA ILE A 164 -11.70 3.43 -4.65
C ILE A 164 -10.73 2.29 -4.34
N GLU A 165 -11.01 1.08 -4.84
CA GLU A 165 -10.16 -0.08 -4.63
C GLU A 165 -8.82 0.05 -5.37
N SER A 166 -8.83 0.67 -6.55
CA SER A 166 -7.60 0.97 -7.29
C SER A 166 -6.75 2.03 -6.58
N LEU A 167 -7.38 3.05 -6.03
CA LEU A 167 -6.72 4.06 -5.21
C LEU A 167 -6.15 3.43 -3.94
N ALA A 168 -6.96 2.67 -3.19
CA ALA A 168 -6.54 2.00 -1.96
C ALA A 168 -5.34 1.07 -2.19
N ALA A 169 -5.38 0.28 -3.28
CA ALA A 169 -4.26 -0.59 -3.65
C ALA A 169 -2.99 0.21 -3.96
N TRP A 170 -3.09 1.29 -4.72
CA TRP A 170 -1.97 2.16 -5.04
C TRP A 170 -1.37 2.79 -3.77
N LEU A 171 -2.21 3.32 -2.87
CA LEU A 171 -1.78 3.86 -1.58
C LEU A 171 -1.06 2.82 -0.72
N ARG A 172 -1.54 1.57 -0.74
CA ARG A 172 -0.92 0.49 0.01
C ARG A 172 0.45 0.11 -0.54
N VAL A 173 0.62 0.07 -1.86
CA VAL A 173 1.94 -0.13 -2.48
C VAL A 173 2.92 0.96 -2.03
N GLY A 174 2.48 2.22 -2.01
CA GLY A 174 3.29 3.33 -1.51
C GLY A 174 3.72 3.15 -0.04
N GLU A 175 2.82 2.68 0.84
CA GLU A 175 3.17 2.33 2.23
C GLU A 175 4.25 1.25 2.32
N LEU A 176 4.07 0.18 1.54
CA LEU A 176 5.00 -0.95 1.57
C LEU A 176 6.38 -0.54 1.07
N LYS A 177 6.46 0.19 -0.05
CA LYS A 177 7.73 0.73 -0.55
C LYS A 177 8.36 1.74 0.41
N ALA A 178 7.55 2.63 1.01
CA ALA A 178 8.05 3.58 2.00
C ALA A 178 8.63 2.89 3.25
N ALA A 179 8.12 1.71 3.63
CA ALA A 179 8.64 0.95 4.76
C ALA A 179 10.07 0.40 4.52
N GLU A 180 10.46 0.20 3.26
CA GLU A 180 11.80 -0.26 2.86
C GLU A 180 12.83 0.89 2.79
N ILE A 181 12.36 2.13 2.65
CA ILE A 181 13.23 3.31 2.61
C ILE A 181 13.75 3.59 4.03
N LYS A 182 15.06 3.63 4.20
CA LYS A 182 15.69 4.08 5.44
C LYS A 182 15.65 5.60 5.49
N ALA A 183 14.81 6.17 6.33
CA ALA A 183 14.69 7.61 6.50
C ALA A 183 14.93 7.98 7.97
N GLU A 184 15.49 9.17 8.18
CA GLU A 184 15.65 9.78 9.51
C GLU A 184 14.30 10.18 10.13
N ASP A 185 14.29 10.67 11.34
CA ASP A 185 13.12 11.30 11.93
C ASP A 185 12.84 12.65 11.21
N TYR A 186 11.58 12.96 10.99
CA TYR A 186 11.21 14.19 10.28
C TYR A 186 11.68 15.45 11.00
N ASP A 187 12.47 16.23 10.29
CA ASP A 187 12.86 17.58 10.67
C ASP A 187 12.43 18.59 9.59
N ARG A 188 11.67 19.61 10.01
CA ARG A 188 11.11 20.60 9.10
C ARG A 188 12.16 21.45 8.41
N GLU A 189 13.20 21.86 9.16
CA GLU A 189 14.26 22.71 8.61
C GLU A 189 15.15 21.91 7.66
N ALA A 190 15.50 20.68 8.01
CA ALA A 190 16.20 19.75 7.13
C ALA A 190 15.38 19.52 5.84
N PHE A 191 14.06 19.37 5.94
CA PHE A 191 13.21 19.20 4.76
C PHE A 191 13.22 20.44 3.85
N ILE A 192 13.15 21.65 4.40
CA ILE A 192 13.25 22.90 3.63
C ILE A 192 14.61 22.98 2.92
N GLN A 193 15.71 22.61 3.57
CA GLN A 193 17.02 22.58 2.92
C GLN A 193 17.11 21.51 1.83
N ALA A 194 16.55 20.33 2.08
CA ALA A 194 16.41 19.27 1.06
C ALA A 194 15.68 19.77 -0.19
N LEU A 195 14.55 20.47 -0.02
CA LEU A 195 13.82 21.02 -1.15
C LEU A 195 14.59 22.06 -1.94
N LYS A 196 15.39 22.90 -1.28
CA LYS A 196 16.30 23.84 -1.96
C LYS A 196 17.37 23.11 -2.77
N ALA A 197 17.89 21.97 -2.28
CA ALA A 197 18.83 21.14 -3.01
C ALA A 197 18.18 20.35 -4.15
N ILE A 198 16.91 19.96 -4.01
CA ILE A 198 16.12 19.26 -5.03
C ILE A 198 15.73 20.19 -6.19
N ARG A 199 15.42 21.46 -5.93
CA ARG A 199 14.92 22.39 -6.96
C ARG A 199 15.82 22.47 -8.21
N PRO A 200 17.16 22.57 -8.13
CA PRO A 200 18.05 22.55 -9.30
C PRO A 200 18.00 21.23 -10.09
N LEU A 201 17.52 20.13 -9.50
CA LEU A 201 17.37 18.85 -10.22
C LEU A 201 16.30 18.91 -11.32
N THR A 202 15.52 20.00 -11.38
CA THR A 202 14.63 20.25 -12.54
C THR A 202 15.39 20.36 -13.86
N LEU A 203 16.70 20.64 -13.82
CA LEU A 203 17.59 20.79 -15.00
C LEU A 203 18.16 19.46 -15.52
N VAL A 204 17.99 18.38 -14.77
CA VAL A 204 18.43 17.03 -15.19
C VAL A 204 17.22 16.16 -15.54
N SER A 205 17.46 14.99 -16.15
CA SER A 205 16.37 14.05 -16.45
C SER A 205 15.68 13.57 -15.15
N ILE A 206 14.43 13.20 -15.25
CA ILE A 206 13.68 12.70 -14.08
C ILE A 206 14.29 11.40 -13.56
N GLU A 207 14.79 10.54 -14.45
CA GLU A 207 15.45 9.29 -14.11
C GLU A 207 16.71 9.52 -13.25
N GLU A 208 17.46 10.56 -13.54
CA GLU A 208 18.63 10.96 -12.73
C GLU A 208 18.23 11.68 -11.43
N ALA A 209 17.12 12.38 -11.45
CA ALA A 209 16.63 13.14 -10.30
C ALA A 209 16.03 12.23 -9.21
N ILE A 210 15.29 11.17 -9.57
CA ILE A 210 14.57 10.31 -8.62
C ILE A 210 15.43 9.80 -7.48
N PRO A 211 16.61 9.17 -7.69
CA PRO A 211 17.42 8.69 -6.58
C PRO A 211 17.86 9.81 -5.65
N LYS A 212 18.22 10.97 -6.21
CA LYS A 212 18.65 12.15 -5.43
C LYS A 212 17.48 12.73 -4.62
N ILE A 213 16.27 12.78 -5.20
CA ILE A 213 15.06 13.20 -4.48
C ILE A 213 14.82 12.25 -3.30
N GLN A 214 14.93 10.93 -3.52
CA GLN A 214 14.77 9.93 -2.46
C GLN A 214 15.77 10.14 -1.33
N ASP A 215 17.04 10.33 -1.63
CA ASP A 215 18.09 10.54 -0.64
C ASP A 215 17.87 11.84 0.17
N PHE A 216 17.61 12.98 -0.51
CA PHE A 216 17.35 14.25 0.16
C PHE A 216 16.09 14.21 1.01
N CYS A 217 15.02 13.61 0.52
CA CYS A 217 13.78 13.45 1.30
C CYS A 217 13.99 12.54 2.50
N ALA A 218 14.66 11.39 2.32
CA ALA A 218 14.92 10.42 3.37
C ALA A 218 15.78 11.02 4.50
N SER A 219 16.80 11.83 4.18
CA SER A 219 17.62 12.54 5.18
C SER A 219 16.83 13.53 6.03
N ALA A 220 15.63 13.93 5.58
CA ALA A 220 14.73 14.83 6.29
C ALA A 220 13.48 14.14 6.86
N GLY A 221 13.44 12.80 6.89
CA GLY A 221 12.33 12.02 7.44
C GLY A 221 11.10 11.88 6.52
N VAL A 222 11.28 12.11 5.21
CA VAL A 222 10.23 11.99 4.20
C VAL A 222 10.57 10.86 3.24
N ALA A 223 9.72 9.85 3.14
CA ALA A 223 9.84 8.83 2.09
C ALA A 223 9.25 9.38 0.79
N PHE A 224 10.01 9.37 -0.30
CA PHE A 224 9.51 9.66 -1.64
C PHE A 224 9.35 8.37 -2.44
N VAL A 225 8.15 8.12 -2.93
CA VAL A 225 7.80 6.93 -3.72
C VAL A 225 7.19 7.37 -5.04
N LEU A 226 7.86 7.05 -6.14
CA LEU A 226 7.29 7.14 -7.48
C LEU A 226 6.75 5.75 -7.86
N GLU A 227 5.43 5.63 -8.05
CA GLU A 227 4.76 4.37 -8.33
C GLU A 227 3.66 4.58 -9.36
N GLN A 228 3.74 3.86 -10.46
CA GLN A 228 2.73 3.95 -11.51
C GLN A 228 1.33 3.64 -10.99
N SER A 229 0.33 4.38 -11.47
CA SER A 229 -1.07 4.14 -11.12
C SER A 229 -1.48 2.68 -11.29
N LEU A 230 -2.30 2.18 -10.37
CA LEU A 230 -2.94 0.87 -10.46
C LEU A 230 -4.35 1.03 -11.02
N GLY A 231 -4.66 0.32 -12.10
CA GLY A 231 -5.97 0.37 -12.72
C GLY A 231 -6.36 1.79 -13.20
N LYS A 232 -7.59 2.20 -12.91
CA LYS A 232 -8.13 3.52 -13.30
C LYS A 232 -7.97 4.59 -12.21
N ASN A 233 -6.99 4.44 -11.32
CA ASN A 233 -6.68 5.46 -10.32
C ASN A 233 -6.30 6.78 -11.01
N ALA A 234 -6.90 7.87 -10.56
CA ALA A 234 -6.73 9.21 -11.14
C ALA A 234 -5.80 10.12 -10.30
N ALA A 235 -5.24 9.65 -9.18
CA ALA A 235 -4.36 10.44 -8.33
C ALA A 235 -3.04 10.73 -9.04
N SER A 236 -2.59 11.99 -8.98
CA SER A 236 -1.27 12.43 -9.46
C SER A 236 -0.23 12.31 -8.36
N GLY A 237 -0.59 12.73 -7.15
CA GLY A 237 0.22 12.68 -5.96
C GLY A 237 -0.61 12.51 -4.70
N ILE A 238 0.08 12.23 -3.62
CA ILE A 238 -0.44 12.23 -2.26
C ILE A 238 0.69 12.50 -1.28
N SER A 239 0.40 13.29 -0.25
CA SER A 239 1.25 13.45 0.92
C SER A 239 0.49 13.10 2.18
N ARG A 240 1.15 12.37 3.08
CA ARG A 240 0.56 11.95 4.35
C ARG A 240 1.61 11.55 5.39
N TRP A 241 1.21 11.54 6.64
CA TRP A 241 2.02 11.06 7.74
C TRP A 241 1.81 9.57 7.98
N LEU A 242 2.88 8.77 7.89
CA LEU A 242 2.86 7.35 8.24
C LEU A 242 2.95 7.16 9.75
N THR A 243 3.75 7.99 10.40
CA THR A 243 3.90 8.08 11.86
C THR A 243 4.10 9.54 12.24
N PRO A 244 4.04 9.92 13.54
CA PRO A 244 4.34 11.30 13.96
C PRO A 244 5.72 11.82 13.55
N ARG A 245 6.65 10.90 13.18
CA ARG A 245 8.03 11.21 12.81
C ARG A 245 8.40 10.86 11.38
N ARG A 246 7.45 10.39 10.58
CA ARG A 246 7.73 9.96 9.21
C ARG A 246 6.60 10.31 8.27
N ALA A 247 6.92 11.05 7.23
CA ALA A 247 5.99 11.39 6.15
C ALA A 247 6.25 10.54 4.89
N LEU A 248 5.23 10.47 4.03
CA LEU A 248 5.29 9.88 2.70
C LEU A 248 4.80 10.88 1.67
N ILE A 249 5.56 11.05 0.60
CA ILE A 249 5.11 11.63 -0.66
C ILE A 249 5.09 10.51 -1.68
N GLN A 250 3.93 10.25 -2.27
CA GLN A 250 3.78 9.26 -3.33
C GLN A 250 3.22 9.91 -4.58
N GLN A 251 3.88 9.68 -5.73
CA GLN A 251 3.46 10.19 -7.03
C GLN A 251 3.20 9.07 -8.01
N SER A 252 2.25 9.29 -8.93
CA SER A 252 1.91 8.31 -9.96
C SER A 252 2.64 8.53 -11.30
N GLY A 253 3.41 9.60 -11.44
CA GLY A 253 4.05 9.97 -12.71
C GLY A 253 3.04 10.22 -13.85
N ARG A 254 1.81 10.57 -13.50
CA ARG A 254 0.75 10.82 -14.48
C ARG A 254 1.18 11.91 -15.48
N TYR A 255 0.79 11.75 -16.75
CA TYR A 255 1.16 12.58 -17.91
C TYR A 255 2.59 12.43 -18.42
N LEU A 256 3.52 11.82 -17.67
CA LEU A 256 4.91 11.58 -18.11
C LEU A 256 5.58 12.84 -18.67
N ARG A 257 5.41 13.98 -18.00
CA ARG A 257 6.00 15.26 -18.34
C ARG A 257 6.65 15.91 -17.14
N ASP A 258 7.80 16.54 -17.35
CA ASP A 258 8.63 17.16 -16.35
C ASP A 258 7.90 18.25 -15.54
N ASP A 259 7.20 19.17 -16.20
CA ASP A 259 6.45 20.24 -15.54
C ASP A 259 5.39 19.71 -14.57
N HIS A 260 4.66 18.65 -14.98
CA HIS A 260 3.68 18.00 -14.11
C HIS A 260 4.33 17.28 -12.95
N PHE A 261 5.42 16.54 -13.20
CA PHE A 261 6.15 15.82 -12.17
C PHE A 261 6.65 16.77 -11.07
N TRP A 262 7.36 17.84 -11.47
CA TRP A 262 7.95 18.78 -10.53
C TRP A 262 6.90 19.61 -9.80
N PHE A 263 5.86 20.06 -10.51
CA PHE A 263 4.77 20.78 -9.87
C PHE A 263 4.07 19.92 -8.81
N THR A 264 3.69 18.67 -9.15
CA THR A 264 3.07 17.75 -8.21
C THR A 264 3.99 17.45 -7.02
N PHE A 265 5.29 17.24 -7.26
CA PHE A 265 6.24 17.02 -6.17
C PHE A 265 6.25 18.17 -5.15
N PHE A 266 6.43 19.41 -5.62
CA PHE A 266 6.48 20.56 -4.71
C PHE A 266 5.10 20.90 -4.12
N HIS A 267 4.01 20.59 -4.82
CA HIS A 267 2.66 20.69 -4.29
C HIS A 267 2.44 19.76 -3.08
N GLU A 268 2.87 18.50 -3.19
CA GLU A 268 2.81 17.55 -2.08
C GLU A 268 3.74 17.94 -0.92
N CYS A 269 4.89 18.51 -1.22
CA CYS A 269 5.79 19.08 -0.21
C CYS A 269 5.14 20.25 0.55
N ALA A 270 4.38 21.11 -0.15
CA ALA A 270 3.66 22.21 0.47
C ALA A 270 2.65 21.72 1.51
N HIS A 271 1.91 20.65 1.20
CA HIS A 271 0.98 20.06 2.15
C HIS A 271 1.67 19.60 3.45
N LEU A 272 2.86 18.99 3.37
CA LEU A 272 3.63 18.59 4.55
C LEU A 272 4.17 19.79 5.36
N LEU A 273 4.45 20.91 4.70
CA LEU A 273 5.02 22.09 5.33
C LEU A 273 3.97 23.03 5.94
N LEU A 274 2.81 23.18 5.28
CA LEU A 274 1.83 24.22 5.58
C LEU A 274 0.64 23.70 6.38
N HIS A 275 0.31 22.42 6.25
CA HIS A 275 -0.95 21.89 6.75
C HIS A 275 -0.78 20.94 7.94
N SER A 276 -1.90 20.59 8.57
CA SER A 276 -1.91 19.73 9.75
C SER A 276 -1.39 18.32 9.45
N ARG A 277 -0.61 17.76 10.38
CA ARG A 277 -0.12 16.35 10.29
C ARG A 277 -1.24 15.29 10.31
N LYS A 278 -2.46 15.67 10.65
CA LYS A 278 -3.62 14.78 10.62
C LYS A 278 -4.29 14.73 9.26
N ALA A 279 -3.99 15.67 8.37
CA ALA A 279 -4.58 15.73 7.05
C ALA A 279 -3.91 14.73 6.10
N VAL A 280 -4.72 14.13 5.23
CA VAL A 280 -4.26 13.34 4.08
C VAL A 280 -4.72 14.09 2.83
N PHE A 281 -3.77 14.55 2.05
CA PHE A 281 -4.06 15.27 0.82
C PHE A 281 -3.84 14.34 -0.37
N ILE A 282 -4.86 14.23 -1.23
CA ILE A 282 -4.78 13.43 -2.46
C ILE A 282 -5.00 14.39 -3.62
N ASP A 283 -3.94 14.67 -4.38
CA ASP A 283 -4.04 15.46 -5.58
C ASP A 283 -4.67 14.64 -6.71
N VAL A 284 -5.85 15.08 -7.14
CA VAL A 284 -6.54 14.54 -8.31
C VAL A 284 -6.94 15.70 -9.18
N LEU A 285 -6.64 15.56 -10.45
CA LEU A 285 -7.08 16.52 -11.44
C LEU A 285 -8.58 16.69 -11.39
N LYS A 286 -8.98 17.89 -11.07
CA LYS A 286 -10.38 18.30 -10.96
C LYS A 286 -11.08 18.20 -12.31
N GLY A 287 -12.19 17.48 -12.34
CA GLY A 287 -13.21 17.70 -13.37
C GLY A 287 -13.69 19.14 -13.30
N LYS A 288 -14.11 19.72 -14.45
CA LYS A 288 -14.68 21.06 -14.50
C LYS A 288 -15.78 21.22 -13.44
N GLY A 289 -15.56 22.06 -12.43
CA GLY A 289 -16.57 22.44 -11.44
C GLY A 289 -16.29 22.10 -9.97
N SER A 290 -15.14 21.50 -9.60
CA SER A 290 -14.76 21.28 -8.19
C SER A 290 -14.14 22.55 -7.61
N ALA A 291 -14.74 23.06 -6.51
CA ALA A 291 -14.15 24.18 -5.76
C ALA A 291 -12.83 23.71 -5.12
N THR A 292 -11.76 24.50 -5.27
CA THR A 292 -10.51 24.29 -4.53
C THR A 292 -10.75 24.58 -3.06
N THR A 293 -10.31 23.69 -2.17
CA THR A 293 -10.19 24.06 -0.76
C THR A 293 -9.12 25.14 -0.62
N GLU A 294 -9.19 25.93 0.44
CA GLU A 294 -8.18 26.96 0.74
C GLU A 294 -6.78 26.35 0.77
N GLN A 295 -6.63 25.18 1.41
CA GLN A 295 -5.37 24.46 1.53
C GLN A 295 -4.78 24.02 0.18
N GLU A 296 -5.63 23.60 -0.77
CA GLU A 296 -5.20 23.30 -2.14
C GLU A 296 -4.70 24.56 -2.87
N GLY A 297 -5.37 25.69 -2.63
CA GLY A 297 -4.93 26.99 -3.14
C GLY A 297 -3.56 27.38 -2.59
N GLU A 298 -3.38 27.28 -1.28
CA GLU A 298 -2.10 27.56 -0.61
C GLU A 298 -0.97 26.66 -1.11
N ALA A 299 -1.22 25.35 -1.27
CA ALA A 299 -0.23 24.41 -1.80
C ALA A 299 0.16 24.72 -3.25
N ASN A 300 -0.83 25.05 -4.09
CA ASN A 300 -0.58 25.43 -5.48
C ASN A 300 0.26 26.72 -5.58
N ASP A 301 -0.09 27.74 -4.79
CA ASP A 301 0.61 29.02 -4.79
C ASP A 301 2.04 28.86 -4.27
N TRP A 302 2.22 28.08 -3.21
CA TRP A 302 3.53 27.79 -2.66
C TRP A 302 4.42 27.02 -3.66
N ALA A 303 3.89 25.97 -4.29
CA ALA A 303 4.64 25.19 -5.28
C ALA A 303 5.05 26.03 -6.49
N ALA A 304 4.13 26.87 -6.97
CA ALA A 304 4.42 27.77 -8.10
C ALA A 304 5.49 28.81 -7.76
N ASP A 305 5.44 29.41 -6.55
CA ASP A 305 6.41 30.41 -6.08
C ASP A 305 7.77 29.79 -5.76
N PHE A 306 7.79 28.57 -5.20
CA PHE A 306 9.02 27.84 -4.90
C PHE A 306 9.76 27.47 -6.18
N LEU A 307 9.07 27.03 -7.22
CA LEU A 307 9.66 26.75 -8.53
C LEU A 307 10.13 28.05 -9.23
N ILE A 308 9.28 29.04 -9.32
CA ILE A 308 9.56 30.34 -9.97
C ILE A 308 9.05 31.45 -9.08
N PRO A 309 9.94 32.25 -8.43
CA PRO A 309 9.52 33.34 -7.56
C PRO A 309 8.48 34.25 -8.25
N ALA A 310 7.38 34.53 -7.55
CA ALA A 310 6.28 35.34 -8.10
C ALA A 310 6.72 36.74 -8.54
N THR A 311 7.75 37.30 -7.89
CA THR A 311 8.36 38.57 -8.30
C THR A 311 9.10 38.48 -9.62
N ALA A 312 9.83 37.40 -9.87
CA ALA A 312 10.52 37.15 -11.14
C ALA A 312 9.51 36.91 -12.27
N MET A 313 8.49 36.06 -12.02
CA MET A 313 7.42 35.80 -12.97
C MET A 313 6.67 37.08 -13.36
N ARG A 314 6.30 37.95 -12.40
CA ARG A 314 5.64 39.24 -12.69
C ARG A 314 6.52 40.16 -13.52
N LYS A 315 7.84 40.23 -13.26
CA LYS A 315 8.79 41.01 -14.04
C LYS A 315 8.89 40.48 -15.47
N PHE A 316 8.99 39.17 -15.62
CA PHE A 316 9.03 38.48 -16.91
C PHE A 316 7.77 38.77 -17.74
N LEU A 317 6.58 38.57 -17.19
CA LEU A 317 5.29 38.75 -17.88
C LEU A 317 5.07 40.19 -18.43
N ARG A 318 5.71 41.21 -17.86
CA ARG A 318 5.59 42.61 -18.34
C ARG A 318 6.29 42.84 -19.69
N ARG A 319 7.29 42.03 -20.02
CA ARG A 319 8.13 42.15 -21.23
C ARG A 319 8.00 40.98 -22.22
N PHE A 320 7.21 39.97 -21.83
CA PHE A 320 7.14 38.71 -22.56
C PHE A 320 6.39 38.87 -23.88
N GLU A 321 7.07 38.65 -25.02
CA GLU A 321 6.57 38.72 -26.37
C GLU A 321 6.15 37.37 -26.97
N LYS A 322 6.13 36.33 -26.16
CA LYS A 322 5.74 34.94 -26.46
C LYS A 322 6.69 34.24 -27.46
N THR A 323 7.98 34.46 -27.27
CA THR A 323 9.03 33.74 -27.98
C THR A 323 9.60 32.60 -27.15
N GLU A 324 10.19 31.60 -27.80
CA GLU A 324 10.83 30.46 -27.09
C GLU A 324 12.12 30.90 -26.43
N GLU A 325 12.92 31.73 -27.11
CA GLU A 325 14.18 32.28 -26.60
C GLU A 325 13.99 33.01 -25.25
N GLU A 326 12.93 33.84 -25.14
CA GLU A 326 12.61 34.50 -23.86
C GLU A 326 12.26 33.51 -22.73
N ILE A 327 11.64 32.37 -23.06
CA ILE A 327 11.33 31.33 -22.08
C ILE A 327 12.59 30.62 -21.64
N GLU A 328 13.50 30.28 -22.55
CA GLU A 328 14.77 29.65 -22.28
C GLU A 328 15.66 30.56 -21.42
N ASP A 329 15.82 31.81 -21.82
CA ASP A 329 16.59 32.83 -21.09
C ASP A 329 16.02 33.02 -19.66
N PHE A 330 14.70 33.11 -19.54
CA PHE A 330 14.07 33.25 -18.22
C PHE A 330 14.19 32.01 -17.36
N ALA A 331 14.12 30.81 -17.95
CA ALA A 331 14.33 29.55 -17.27
C ALA A 331 15.78 29.47 -16.70
N GLU A 332 16.77 29.90 -17.50
CA GLU A 332 18.17 30.02 -17.06
C GLU A 332 18.31 31.05 -15.94
N GLU A 333 17.71 32.27 -16.07
CA GLU A 333 17.73 33.32 -15.04
C GLU A 333 17.22 32.80 -13.69
N VAL A 334 16.14 32.00 -13.69
CA VAL A 334 15.53 31.49 -12.44
C VAL A 334 16.04 30.11 -12.02
N GLY A 335 16.85 29.42 -12.86
CA GLY A 335 17.47 28.15 -12.56
C GLY A 335 16.51 26.98 -12.50
N VAL A 336 15.62 26.84 -13.50
CA VAL A 336 14.70 25.70 -13.68
C VAL A 336 14.63 25.29 -15.16
N ALA A 337 14.11 24.10 -15.44
CA ALA A 337 13.92 23.69 -16.82
C ALA A 337 12.87 24.57 -17.56
N PRO A 338 13.06 24.84 -18.88
CA PRO A 338 12.11 25.62 -19.69
C PRO A 338 10.68 25.08 -19.66
N GLY A 339 10.50 23.76 -19.58
CA GLY A 339 9.21 23.10 -19.46
C GLY A 339 8.38 23.56 -18.27
N ILE A 340 9.04 23.88 -17.15
CA ILE A 340 8.37 24.39 -15.93
C ILE A 340 7.82 25.80 -16.17
N VAL A 341 8.56 26.65 -16.88
CA VAL A 341 8.10 27.99 -17.29
C VAL A 341 6.91 27.87 -18.19
N VAL A 342 6.98 27.02 -19.22
CA VAL A 342 5.87 26.74 -20.16
C VAL A 342 4.64 26.26 -19.38
N GLY A 343 4.78 25.28 -18.47
CA GLY A 343 3.66 24.78 -17.67
C GLY A 343 2.97 25.89 -16.86
N GLN A 344 3.73 26.78 -16.20
CA GLN A 344 3.18 27.90 -15.47
C GLN A 344 2.51 28.95 -16.37
N LEU A 345 3.05 29.24 -17.56
CA LEU A 345 2.45 30.17 -18.52
C LEU A 345 1.15 29.62 -19.08
N GLN A 346 1.08 28.32 -19.38
CA GLN A 346 -0.14 27.65 -19.82
C GLN A 346 -1.20 27.64 -18.73
N HIS A 347 -0.83 27.35 -17.49
CA HIS A 347 -1.75 27.38 -16.36
C HIS A 347 -2.34 28.77 -16.12
N ARG A 348 -1.54 29.83 -16.26
CA ARG A 348 -1.94 31.23 -16.18
C ARG A 348 -2.69 31.73 -17.42
N ARG A 349 -2.85 30.89 -18.46
CA ARG A 349 -3.49 31.22 -19.75
C ARG A 349 -2.79 32.37 -20.49
N VAL A 350 -1.51 32.57 -20.27
CA VAL A 350 -0.68 33.54 -21.00
C VAL A 350 -0.38 33.02 -22.40
N ILE A 351 -0.15 31.71 -22.49
CA ILE A 351 -0.04 30.97 -23.76
C ILE A 351 -1.05 29.81 -23.78
N GLY A 352 -1.38 29.33 -25.00
CA GLY A 352 -2.31 28.21 -25.16
C GLY A 352 -1.67 26.87 -24.78
N TYR A 353 -2.47 25.89 -24.31
CA TYR A 353 -2.01 24.56 -23.92
C TYR A 353 -1.35 23.74 -25.02
N HIS A 354 -1.52 24.14 -26.29
CA HIS A 354 -0.89 23.53 -27.46
C HIS A 354 0.45 24.16 -27.85
N GLN A 355 0.81 25.31 -27.25
CA GLN A 355 1.99 26.09 -27.61
C GLN A 355 3.20 25.62 -26.80
N MET A 356 4.37 25.57 -27.42
CA MET A 356 5.69 25.33 -26.84
C MET A 356 5.82 24.01 -26.08
N ASN A 357 5.01 23.00 -26.41
CA ASN A 357 5.00 21.72 -25.74
C ASN A 357 6.28 20.88 -25.94
N HIS A 358 7.09 21.21 -26.95
CA HIS A 358 8.39 20.56 -27.20
C HIS A 358 9.46 20.94 -26.16
N LEU A 359 9.29 22.08 -25.48
CA LEU A 359 10.13 22.48 -24.34
C LEU A 359 9.86 21.70 -23.05
N ARG A 360 8.73 21.00 -22.99
CA ARG A 360 8.32 20.14 -21.87
C ARG A 360 8.83 18.74 -22.12
N GLN A 361 9.82 18.30 -21.36
CA GLN A 361 10.43 16.99 -21.48
C GLN A 361 9.46 15.87 -21.11
N LYS A 362 9.48 14.79 -21.87
CA LYS A 362 8.77 13.56 -21.52
C LYS A 362 9.74 12.60 -20.85
N PHE A 363 9.26 11.88 -19.86
CA PHE A 363 9.95 10.73 -19.30
C PHE A 363 9.14 9.46 -19.56
N VAL A 364 9.78 8.32 -19.47
CA VAL A 364 9.16 7.01 -19.65
C VAL A 364 9.36 6.19 -18.37
N TRP A 365 8.38 5.33 -18.08
CA TRP A 365 8.62 4.32 -17.05
C TRP A 365 9.68 3.36 -17.59
N ILE A 366 10.77 3.23 -16.85
CA ILE A 366 11.67 2.10 -17.07
C ILE A 366 10.93 0.91 -16.49
N ASP A 367 10.40 0.04 -17.35
CA ASP A 367 9.95 -1.27 -16.91
C ASP A 367 11.20 -1.98 -16.37
N ASP A 368 11.27 -2.18 -15.05
CA ASP A 368 12.21 -3.13 -14.47
C ASP A 368 11.83 -4.48 -15.10
N GLY A 369 12.52 -4.80 -16.19
CA GLY A 369 12.24 -5.93 -17.04
C GLY A 369 12.14 -7.21 -16.22
N GLY A 370 10.95 -7.83 -16.26
CA GLY A 370 10.75 -9.18 -15.79
C GLY A 370 11.44 -10.19 -16.69
#